data_fcf69785df454fd88fbd79ad2f44d9e6
#
_entry.id   fcf69785df454fd88fbd79ad2f44d9e6
#
_cell.length_a   1.000
_cell.length_b   1.000
_cell.length_c   1.000
_cell.angle_alpha   90.00
_cell.angle_beta   90.00
_cell.angle_gamma   90.00
#
_symmetry.space_group_name_H-M   'P 1'
#
loop_
_entity.id
_entity.type
_entity.pdbx_description
1 polymer ?
#
loop_
_entity_poly.entity_id
_entity_poly.type
_entity_poly.pdbx_seq_one_letter_code
_entity_poly.pdbx_strand_id
1 'polypeptide(L)'
;TRYGLQSGGKGGKLLLLRKKGGENMVSIVEVTTKAQLRRFVEYPIELYKDVPQYIPGTYDDDLQDWDRKKNPAFEYCQARCWLAMRDGEIVGRIGAILSRKANEKWHTNRLRFTQVDFIDDYQVSKALFDTVEDWARQLGCTQVHGPLGFTDMDREGMLVEGFDRRSCFFTYYNHPYYKDHLAALGYEKDVDWIEELITAPTDEKVIQRWEKLSNYVLKRQKLHIHKVRTRLDYPPLIRKVFQLVNIAYSPLYGTVELSEAQIKRYAGKFAPLVNPHLTCFVMNEEEELVAFGVAAPSIAEALRKNRGRIFPTGWVDLLKAFRKNDTVDLLLIAVRPDLQSKGVNAVVISQVMRGAYEMGVRWAETGPMLEMNQKVQTQWQDFPLEQHKRRRCFIKDLVPAGQEVRQPDLARV
;
A
#
# COMPACT_ATOMS: atom_id res chain seq x y z
N THR A 1 -8.92 -13.93 -49.37
CA THR A 1 -7.64 -14.63 -49.36
C THR A 1 -7.53 -15.37 -48.01
N ARG A 2 -7.36 -16.68 -48.09
CA ARG A 2 -7.30 -17.63 -46.96
C ARG A 2 -6.07 -17.34 -46.10
N TYR A 3 -6.24 -17.36 -44.79
CA TYR A 3 -5.14 -17.63 -43.84
C TYR A 3 -5.46 -18.87 -43.02
N GLY A 4 -4.55 -19.84 -43.12
CA GLY A 4 -4.65 -21.13 -42.48
C GLY A 4 -4.42 -21.05 -40.98
N LEU A 5 -5.20 -21.80 -40.25
CA LEU A 5 -5.01 -22.13 -38.84
C LEU A 5 -3.80 -23.08 -38.72
N GLN A 6 -2.74 -22.67 -38.01
CA GLN A 6 -1.81 -23.62 -37.39
C GLN A 6 -2.09 -23.70 -35.89
N SER A 7 -2.41 -24.89 -35.45
CA SER A 7 -2.60 -25.28 -34.06
C SER A 7 -1.27 -25.34 -33.34
N GLY A 8 -1.20 -24.81 -32.12
CA GLY A 8 -0.07 -25.04 -31.23
C GLY A 8 -0.09 -24.20 -29.96
N GLY A 9 -0.36 -24.85 -28.82
CA GLY A 9 0.08 -24.41 -27.52
C GLY A 9 -0.96 -23.71 -26.64
N LYS A 10 -1.13 -24.27 -25.45
CA LYS A 10 -1.96 -23.75 -24.33
C LYS A 10 -1.58 -22.29 -24.01
N GLY A 11 -2.28 -21.35 -24.59
CA GLY A 11 -2.11 -19.89 -24.38
C GLY A 11 -3.40 -19.29 -23.86
N GLY A 12 -3.28 -18.31 -22.97
CA GLY A 12 -4.38 -17.63 -22.30
C GLY A 12 -5.47 -17.15 -23.27
N LYS A 13 -6.69 -17.14 -22.79
CA LYS A 13 -7.88 -16.69 -23.56
C LYS A 13 -7.74 -15.22 -23.95
N LEU A 14 -7.61 -14.95 -25.24
CA LEU A 14 -7.71 -13.61 -25.82
C LEU A 14 -9.19 -13.21 -25.86
N LEU A 15 -9.60 -12.27 -25.06
CA LEU A 15 -10.94 -11.66 -25.16
C LEU A 15 -10.88 -10.56 -26.20
N LEU A 16 -11.29 -10.85 -27.44
CA LEU A 16 -11.39 -9.88 -28.53
C LEU A 16 -12.78 -9.22 -28.48
N LEU A 17 -12.87 -7.97 -28.08
CA LEU A 17 -14.04 -7.13 -28.31
C LEU A 17 -14.03 -6.66 -29.76
N ARG A 18 -14.85 -7.28 -30.62
CA ARG A 18 -15.02 -6.87 -32.03
C ARG A 18 -15.97 -5.68 -32.14
N LYS A 19 -15.45 -4.49 -32.52
CA LYS A 19 -16.26 -3.46 -33.22
C LYS A 19 -15.66 -3.17 -34.60
N LYS A 20 -16.56 -2.99 -35.57
CA LYS A 20 -16.22 -2.62 -36.96
C LYS A 20 -15.83 -1.14 -37.04
N GLY A 21 -14.65 -0.85 -37.56
CA GLY A 21 -14.17 0.50 -37.86
C GLY A 21 -12.68 0.62 -37.53
N GLY A 22 -11.85 1.12 -38.40
CA GLY A 22 -10.40 1.14 -38.34
C GLY A 22 -9.79 2.05 -37.26
N GLU A 23 -10.29 2.01 -36.04
CA GLU A 23 -9.67 2.63 -34.88
C GLU A 23 -8.86 1.58 -34.12
N ASN A 24 -7.70 1.94 -33.61
CA ASN A 24 -6.76 1.14 -32.84
C ASN A 24 -7.45 0.54 -31.62
N MET A 25 -7.91 -0.71 -31.70
CA MET A 25 -8.70 -1.34 -30.65
C MET A 25 -7.82 -1.75 -29.46
N VAL A 26 -8.27 -1.44 -28.25
CA VAL A 26 -7.68 -1.97 -27.00
C VAL A 26 -8.07 -3.44 -26.86
N SER A 27 -7.08 -4.30 -26.68
CA SER A 27 -7.27 -5.72 -26.34
C SER A 27 -6.77 -5.99 -24.93
N ILE A 28 -7.50 -6.83 -24.18
CA ILE A 28 -7.12 -7.23 -22.82
C ILE A 28 -6.53 -8.63 -22.83
N VAL A 29 -5.35 -8.76 -22.22
CA VAL A 29 -4.59 -10.00 -22.12
C VAL A 29 -4.43 -10.38 -20.64
N GLU A 30 -4.95 -11.53 -20.25
CA GLU A 30 -4.71 -12.07 -18.91
C GLU A 30 -3.25 -12.49 -18.76
N VAL A 31 -2.63 -12.10 -17.65
CA VAL A 31 -1.25 -12.44 -17.31
C VAL A 31 -1.22 -13.85 -16.76
N THR A 32 -0.70 -14.80 -17.55
CA THR A 32 -0.64 -16.23 -17.18
C THR A 32 0.78 -16.78 -17.19
N THR A 33 1.74 -16.05 -17.76
CA THR A 33 3.13 -16.47 -17.87
C THR A 33 4.06 -15.57 -17.06
N LYS A 34 5.23 -16.10 -16.68
CA LYS A 34 6.26 -15.30 -15.99
C LYS A 34 6.75 -14.10 -16.82
N ALA A 35 6.80 -14.25 -18.14
CA ALA A 35 7.21 -13.15 -19.04
C ALA A 35 6.18 -12.02 -19.03
N GLN A 36 4.89 -12.34 -19.10
CA GLN A 36 3.81 -11.36 -18.98
C GLN A 36 3.79 -10.70 -17.60
N LEU A 37 4.03 -11.47 -16.51
CA LEU A 37 4.09 -10.93 -15.16
C LEU A 37 5.24 -9.91 -15.01
N ARG A 38 6.41 -10.18 -15.58
CA ARG A 38 7.50 -9.20 -15.60
C ARG A 38 7.09 -7.91 -16.30
N ARG A 39 6.47 -8.01 -17.48
CA ARG A 39 5.95 -6.84 -18.20
C ARG A 39 4.89 -6.08 -17.39
N PHE A 40 4.01 -6.80 -16.68
CA PHE A 40 3.01 -6.22 -15.79
C PHE A 40 3.67 -5.41 -14.66
N VAL A 41 4.69 -5.93 -14.02
CA VAL A 41 5.42 -5.24 -12.93
C VAL A 41 6.27 -4.09 -13.47
N GLU A 42 6.86 -4.22 -14.66
CA GLU A 42 7.72 -3.20 -15.28
C GLU A 42 6.94 -2.03 -15.89
N TYR A 43 5.69 -2.22 -16.24
CA TYR A 43 4.90 -1.20 -16.94
C TYR A 43 4.87 0.16 -16.21
N PRO A 44 4.57 0.28 -14.90
CA PRO A 44 4.56 1.59 -14.23
C PRO A 44 5.96 2.23 -14.16
N ILE A 45 7.04 1.42 -14.11
CA ILE A 45 8.41 1.94 -14.10
C ILE A 45 8.70 2.65 -15.45
N GLU A 46 8.12 2.17 -16.53
CA GLU A 46 8.26 2.81 -17.84
C GLU A 46 7.27 3.97 -18.02
N LEU A 47 6.01 3.80 -17.59
CA LEU A 47 4.97 4.83 -17.65
C LEU A 47 5.38 6.12 -16.92
N TYR A 48 5.99 5.96 -15.74
CA TYR A 48 6.37 7.10 -14.89
C TYR A 48 7.88 7.44 -14.95
N LYS A 49 8.62 6.98 -15.95
CA LYS A 49 10.08 7.15 -16.04
C LYS A 49 10.55 8.62 -15.94
N ASP A 50 9.72 9.54 -16.47
CA ASP A 50 9.99 10.97 -16.50
C ASP A 50 9.28 11.73 -15.37
N VAL A 51 8.66 11.02 -14.42
CA VAL A 51 7.93 11.61 -13.27
C VAL A 51 8.80 11.52 -12.01
N PRO A 52 9.38 12.65 -11.56
CA PRO A 52 10.31 12.64 -10.41
C PRO A 52 9.63 12.27 -9.08
N GLN A 53 8.32 12.41 -8.97
CA GLN A 53 7.54 12.07 -7.78
C GLN A 53 7.28 10.57 -7.65
N TYR A 54 7.38 9.82 -8.75
CA TYR A 54 7.16 8.38 -8.76
C TYR A 54 8.30 7.64 -8.07
N ILE A 55 7.97 6.79 -7.11
CA ILE A 55 8.89 5.87 -6.46
C ILE A 55 8.39 4.44 -6.72
N PRO A 56 9.17 3.62 -7.44
CA PRO A 56 8.82 2.21 -7.61
C PRO A 56 8.91 1.47 -6.28
N GLY A 57 8.12 0.41 -6.12
CA GLY A 57 8.34 -0.57 -5.07
C GLY A 57 9.60 -1.40 -5.33
N THR A 58 9.90 -2.33 -4.42
CA THR A 58 10.95 -3.32 -4.66
C THR A 58 10.49 -4.30 -5.73
N TYR A 59 11.24 -4.37 -6.84
CA TYR A 59 10.88 -5.14 -8.02
C TYR A 59 10.62 -6.63 -7.75
N ASP A 60 11.47 -7.23 -6.91
CA ASP A 60 11.34 -8.64 -6.56
C ASP A 60 10.13 -8.92 -5.67
N ASP A 61 9.76 -7.98 -4.78
CA ASP A 61 8.56 -8.11 -3.95
C ASP A 61 7.30 -8.00 -4.81
N ASP A 62 7.26 -7.03 -5.74
CA ASP A 62 6.13 -6.86 -6.66
C ASP A 62 5.91 -8.11 -7.53
N LEU A 63 6.97 -8.82 -7.93
CA LEU A 63 6.85 -10.12 -8.60
C LEU A 63 6.34 -11.23 -7.67
N GLN A 64 6.83 -11.25 -6.41
CA GLN A 64 6.45 -12.27 -5.44
C GLN A 64 5.01 -12.12 -4.95
N ASP A 65 4.44 -10.91 -4.98
CA ASP A 65 3.04 -10.67 -4.60
C ASP A 65 2.08 -11.52 -5.46
N TRP A 66 2.41 -11.77 -6.72
CA TRP A 66 1.63 -12.57 -7.66
C TRP A 66 2.03 -14.05 -7.72
N ASP A 67 3.08 -14.44 -7.03
CA ASP A 67 3.52 -15.85 -7.00
C ASP A 67 2.73 -16.63 -5.93
N ARG A 68 1.83 -17.51 -6.40
CA ARG A 68 0.98 -18.35 -5.53
C ARG A 68 1.77 -19.23 -4.54
N LYS A 69 3.04 -19.53 -4.85
CA LYS A 69 3.90 -20.35 -3.97
C LYS A 69 4.59 -19.51 -2.89
N LYS A 70 4.73 -18.19 -3.11
CA LYS A 70 5.46 -17.29 -2.24
C LYS A 70 4.55 -16.37 -1.42
N ASN A 71 3.36 -16.06 -1.92
CA ASN A 71 2.41 -15.21 -1.22
C ASN A 71 1.35 -16.05 -0.49
N PRO A 72 1.42 -16.15 0.86
CA PRO A 72 0.49 -16.95 1.64
C PRO A 72 -0.96 -16.45 1.57
N ALA A 73 -1.21 -15.22 1.15
CA ALA A 73 -2.57 -14.70 0.99
C ALA A 73 -3.41 -15.53 -0.02
N PHE A 74 -2.77 -16.26 -0.92
CA PHE A 74 -3.48 -17.17 -1.85
C PHE A 74 -4.17 -18.37 -1.17
N GLU A 75 -3.94 -18.59 0.14
CA GLU A 75 -4.72 -19.57 0.92
C GLU A 75 -6.21 -19.17 1.01
N TYR A 76 -6.50 -17.86 1.02
CA TYR A 76 -7.87 -17.33 1.12
C TYR A 76 -8.22 -16.32 0.03
N CYS A 77 -7.29 -15.96 -0.85
CA CYS A 77 -7.51 -15.06 -1.96
C CYS A 77 -7.51 -15.78 -3.31
N GLN A 78 -8.35 -15.30 -4.23
CA GLN A 78 -8.19 -15.53 -5.66
C GLN A 78 -7.77 -14.22 -6.31
N ALA A 79 -6.78 -14.27 -7.21
CA ALA A 79 -6.31 -13.06 -7.86
C ALA A 79 -5.97 -13.32 -9.32
N ARG A 80 -6.20 -12.30 -10.15
CA ARG A 80 -5.83 -12.22 -11.57
C ARG A 80 -5.28 -10.85 -11.88
N CYS A 81 -4.50 -10.75 -12.95
CA CYS A 81 -4.07 -9.46 -13.47
C CYS A 81 -4.07 -9.48 -15.00
N TRP A 82 -4.21 -8.30 -15.59
CA TRP A 82 -4.37 -8.11 -17.03
C TRP A 82 -3.55 -6.93 -17.53
N LEU A 83 -3.17 -7.03 -18.78
CA LEU A 83 -2.55 -5.97 -19.56
C LEU A 83 -3.52 -5.47 -20.63
N ALA A 84 -3.67 -4.17 -20.78
CA ALA A 84 -4.30 -3.55 -21.92
C ALA A 84 -3.24 -3.34 -23.01
N MET A 85 -3.52 -3.83 -24.20
CA MET A 85 -2.62 -3.80 -25.35
C MET A 85 -3.25 -3.00 -26.48
N ARG A 86 -2.45 -2.17 -27.16
CA ARG A 86 -2.79 -1.47 -28.40
C ARG A 86 -1.58 -1.52 -29.32
N ASP A 87 -1.77 -1.95 -30.54
CA ASP A 87 -0.70 -2.05 -31.57
C ASP A 87 0.56 -2.82 -31.11
N GLY A 88 0.37 -3.81 -30.24
CA GLY A 88 1.46 -4.61 -29.67
C GLY A 88 2.14 -4.02 -28.43
N GLU A 89 1.83 -2.78 -28.08
CA GLU A 89 2.36 -2.10 -26.90
C GLU A 89 1.41 -2.20 -25.70
N ILE A 90 1.98 -2.16 -24.48
CA ILE A 90 1.19 -2.09 -23.25
C ILE A 90 0.78 -0.63 -23.03
N VAL A 91 -0.53 -0.40 -22.92
CA VAL A 91 -1.11 0.92 -22.65
C VAL A 91 -1.80 1.00 -21.27
N GLY A 92 -1.86 -0.12 -20.57
CA GLY A 92 -2.40 -0.16 -19.19
C GLY A 92 -2.26 -1.54 -18.55
N ARG A 93 -2.44 -1.57 -17.24
CA ARG A 93 -2.48 -2.78 -16.43
C ARG A 93 -3.51 -2.66 -15.31
N ILE A 94 -4.05 -3.76 -14.85
CA ILE A 94 -4.87 -3.83 -13.65
C ILE A 94 -4.79 -5.22 -13.04
N GLY A 95 -4.79 -5.29 -11.72
CA GLY A 95 -4.97 -6.51 -10.96
C GLY A 95 -6.32 -6.52 -10.23
N ALA A 96 -6.81 -7.71 -9.90
CA ALA A 96 -7.96 -7.86 -9.03
C ALA A 96 -7.80 -9.03 -8.06
N ILE A 97 -8.38 -8.88 -6.86
CA ILE A 97 -8.23 -9.80 -5.74
C ILE A 97 -9.59 -10.02 -5.08
N LEU A 98 -10.05 -11.27 -5.04
CA LEU A 98 -11.15 -11.69 -4.18
C LEU A 98 -10.56 -12.21 -2.87
N SER A 99 -10.74 -11.46 -1.78
CA SER A 99 -10.36 -11.90 -0.44
C SER A 99 -11.58 -12.43 0.30
N ARG A 100 -11.72 -13.77 0.39
CA ARG A 100 -12.82 -14.39 1.12
C ARG A 100 -12.80 -14.01 2.60
N LYS A 101 -11.64 -13.99 3.21
CA LYS A 101 -11.46 -13.60 4.62
C LYS A 101 -11.91 -12.16 4.90
N ALA A 102 -11.61 -11.22 3.97
CA ALA A 102 -12.06 -9.84 4.13
C ALA A 102 -13.59 -9.73 3.97
N ASN A 103 -14.15 -10.37 2.96
CA ASN A 103 -15.60 -10.34 2.74
C ASN A 103 -16.37 -10.96 3.90
N GLU A 104 -15.87 -12.06 4.48
CA GLU A 104 -16.45 -12.69 5.66
C GLU A 104 -16.38 -11.77 6.90
N LYS A 105 -15.19 -11.24 7.20
CA LYS A 105 -14.98 -10.37 8.36
C LYS A 105 -15.84 -9.10 8.32
N TRP A 106 -15.92 -8.48 7.15
CA TRP A 106 -16.61 -7.20 6.96
C TRP A 106 -18.04 -7.33 6.49
N HIS A 107 -18.57 -8.56 6.37
CA HIS A 107 -19.91 -8.87 5.88
C HIS A 107 -20.22 -8.19 4.54
N THR A 108 -19.25 -8.24 3.62
CA THR A 108 -19.33 -7.63 2.28
C THR A 108 -19.23 -8.69 1.20
N ASN A 109 -19.54 -8.32 -0.05
CA ASN A 109 -19.32 -9.17 -1.21
C ASN A 109 -18.62 -8.37 -2.31
N ARG A 110 -17.33 -8.06 -2.07
CA ARG A 110 -16.53 -7.13 -2.85
C ARG A 110 -15.36 -7.82 -3.54
N LEU A 111 -15.08 -7.40 -4.77
CA LEU A 111 -13.81 -7.66 -5.44
C LEU A 111 -12.92 -6.42 -5.30
N ARG A 112 -11.66 -6.60 -4.91
CA ARG A 112 -10.66 -5.53 -4.88
C ARG A 112 -10.05 -5.37 -6.26
N PHE A 113 -9.93 -4.14 -6.79
CA PHE A 113 -8.94 -3.86 -7.83
C PHE A 113 -7.65 -3.36 -7.20
N THR A 114 -6.53 -3.57 -7.87
CA THR A 114 -5.18 -3.23 -7.38
C THR A 114 -4.22 -2.98 -8.53
N GLN A 115 -3.07 -2.36 -8.25
CA GLN A 115 -1.97 -2.16 -9.21
C GLN A 115 -2.48 -1.72 -10.60
N VAL A 116 -3.31 -0.67 -10.61
CA VAL A 116 -3.89 -0.11 -11.82
C VAL A 116 -3.06 1.06 -12.31
N ASP A 117 -2.60 0.97 -13.57
CA ASP A 117 -1.86 2.01 -14.26
C ASP A 117 -2.26 2.04 -15.72
N PHE A 118 -2.49 3.23 -16.30
CA PHE A 118 -2.91 3.38 -17.68
C PHE A 118 -2.56 4.78 -18.24
N ILE A 119 -2.45 4.86 -19.56
CA ILE A 119 -2.29 6.15 -20.25
C ILE A 119 -3.59 6.95 -20.18
N ASP A 120 -3.53 8.27 -20.41
CA ASP A 120 -4.72 9.15 -20.42
C ASP A 120 -5.59 8.87 -21.66
N ASP A 121 -6.32 7.78 -21.59
CA ASP A 121 -7.25 7.31 -22.62
C ASP A 121 -8.40 6.55 -21.99
N TYR A 122 -9.61 7.11 -22.11
CA TYR A 122 -10.81 6.53 -21.53
C TYR A 122 -11.15 5.12 -22.04
N GLN A 123 -10.82 4.81 -23.30
CA GLN A 123 -11.06 3.46 -23.81
C GLN A 123 -10.17 2.42 -23.11
N VAL A 124 -8.95 2.81 -22.75
CA VAL A 124 -8.01 1.94 -22.01
C VAL A 124 -8.51 1.70 -20.60
N SER A 125 -8.81 2.76 -19.83
CA SER A 125 -9.33 2.63 -18.48
C SER A 125 -10.63 1.85 -18.45
N LYS A 126 -11.58 2.17 -19.37
CA LYS A 126 -12.83 1.45 -19.48
C LYS A 126 -12.64 -0.05 -19.73
N ALA A 127 -11.78 -0.43 -20.67
CA ALA A 127 -11.52 -1.84 -20.99
C ALA A 127 -10.93 -2.60 -19.80
N LEU A 128 -10.03 -1.97 -19.01
CA LEU A 128 -9.45 -2.55 -17.82
C LEU A 128 -10.49 -2.77 -16.72
N PHE A 129 -11.28 -1.73 -16.41
CA PHE A 129 -12.29 -1.81 -15.35
C PHE A 129 -13.46 -2.70 -15.74
N ASP A 130 -13.94 -2.68 -16.99
CA ASP A 130 -14.96 -3.62 -17.49
C ASP A 130 -14.51 -5.08 -17.27
N THR A 131 -13.23 -5.38 -17.52
CA THR A 131 -12.68 -6.72 -17.30
C THR A 131 -12.71 -7.15 -15.84
N VAL A 132 -12.39 -6.24 -14.93
CA VAL A 132 -12.46 -6.50 -13.48
C VAL A 132 -13.92 -6.66 -13.04
N GLU A 133 -14.82 -5.81 -13.50
CA GLU A 133 -16.25 -5.87 -13.18
C GLU A 133 -16.88 -7.15 -13.70
N ASP A 134 -16.53 -7.59 -14.91
CA ASP A 134 -17.03 -8.85 -15.49
C ASP A 134 -16.54 -10.06 -14.68
N TRP A 135 -15.27 -10.03 -14.23
CA TRP A 135 -14.77 -11.08 -13.34
C TRP A 135 -15.45 -11.04 -11.97
N ALA A 136 -15.72 -9.86 -11.42
CA ALA A 136 -16.48 -9.69 -10.18
C ALA A 136 -17.90 -10.30 -10.30
N ARG A 137 -18.62 -10.01 -11.42
CA ARG A 137 -19.95 -10.61 -11.69
C ARG A 137 -19.90 -12.14 -11.81
N GLN A 138 -18.87 -12.69 -12.47
CA GLN A 138 -18.65 -14.13 -12.58
C GLN A 138 -18.41 -14.80 -11.21
N LEU A 139 -17.80 -14.07 -10.26
CA LEU A 139 -17.59 -14.52 -8.88
C LEU A 139 -18.79 -14.27 -7.97
N GLY A 140 -19.86 -13.65 -8.48
CA GLY A 140 -21.05 -13.29 -7.72
C GLY A 140 -20.86 -12.09 -6.78
N CYS A 141 -19.79 -11.29 -6.99
CA CYS A 141 -19.59 -10.07 -6.21
C CYS A 141 -20.60 -8.99 -6.59
N THR A 142 -21.02 -8.21 -5.61
CA THR A 142 -21.97 -7.10 -5.78
C THR A 142 -21.30 -5.74 -5.91
N GLN A 143 -20.02 -5.66 -5.57
CA GLN A 143 -19.25 -4.41 -5.60
C GLN A 143 -17.81 -4.65 -6.07
N VAL A 144 -17.21 -3.62 -6.69
CA VAL A 144 -15.76 -3.52 -6.94
C VAL A 144 -15.25 -2.32 -6.19
N HIS A 145 -14.14 -2.48 -5.46
CA HIS A 145 -13.52 -1.38 -4.70
C HIS A 145 -11.99 -1.43 -4.77
N GLY A 146 -11.31 -0.32 -4.47
CA GLY A 146 -9.85 -0.25 -4.48
C GLY A 146 -9.29 1.13 -4.85
N PRO A 147 -7.98 1.22 -5.10
CA PRO A 147 -7.03 0.10 -5.12
C PRO A 147 -6.65 -0.38 -3.71
N LEU A 148 -6.68 -1.70 -3.51
CA LEU A 148 -6.31 -2.36 -2.26
C LEU A 148 -5.48 -3.62 -2.58
N GLY A 149 -4.48 -3.92 -1.73
CA GLY A 149 -3.66 -5.11 -1.85
C GLY A 149 -4.31 -6.39 -1.31
N PHE A 150 -3.50 -7.43 -1.15
CA PHE A 150 -3.92 -8.69 -0.51
C PHE A 150 -4.25 -8.50 0.97
N THR A 151 -3.48 -7.63 1.64
CA THR A 151 -3.66 -7.22 3.04
C THR A 151 -3.45 -5.72 3.18
N ASP A 152 -3.73 -5.18 4.36
CA ASP A 152 -3.45 -3.80 4.77
C ASP A 152 -1.95 -3.49 4.96
N MET A 153 -1.08 -4.49 4.82
CA MET A 153 0.37 -4.28 4.77
C MET A 153 0.89 -4.02 3.35
N ASP A 154 0.05 -4.14 2.36
CA ASP A 154 0.37 -3.84 0.96
C ASP A 154 0.02 -2.38 0.64
N ARG A 155 0.45 -1.92 -0.54
CA ARG A 155 0.10 -0.57 -1.01
C ARG A 155 -1.40 -0.45 -1.26
N GLU A 156 -1.99 0.65 -0.81
CA GLU A 156 -3.42 0.93 -0.96
C GLU A 156 -3.70 2.41 -1.23
N GLY A 157 -4.89 2.68 -1.76
CA GLY A 157 -5.36 4.03 -2.08
C GLY A 157 -4.73 4.64 -3.33
N MET A 158 -5.56 5.26 -4.16
CA MET A 158 -5.18 6.06 -5.32
C MET A 158 -4.90 7.49 -4.88
N LEU A 159 -3.78 8.08 -5.32
CA LEU A 159 -3.46 9.48 -5.02
C LEU A 159 -4.52 10.39 -5.66
N VAL A 160 -5.09 11.29 -4.86
CA VAL A 160 -6.11 12.28 -5.31
C VAL A 160 -5.71 13.73 -5.01
N GLU A 161 -4.75 13.95 -4.09
CA GLU A 161 -4.13 15.24 -3.78
C GLU A 161 -2.64 15.05 -3.51
N GLY A 162 -1.81 16.07 -3.78
CA GLY A 162 -0.36 16.05 -3.54
C GLY A 162 0.44 15.38 -4.66
N PHE A 163 0.02 15.52 -5.91
CA PHE A 163 0.70 14.96 -7.09
C PHE A 163 2.10 15.53 -7.34
N ASP A 164 2.40 16.70 -6.80
CA ASP A 164 3.70 17.36 -6.81
C ASP A 164 4.66 16.83 -5.73
N ARG A 165 4.15 16.01 -4.81
CA ARG A 165 4.92 15.43 -3.70
C ARG A 165 5.48 14.07 -4.06
N ARG A 166 6.70 13.78 -3.60
CA ARG A 166 7.34 12.48 -3.77
C ARG A 166 6.55 11.40 -3.03
N SER A 167 6.35 10.25 -3.67
CA SER A 167 5.72 9.08 -3.03
C SER A 167 6.68 8.39 -2.05
N CYS A 168 6.13 7.73 -1.03
CA CYS A 168 6.85 6.73 -0.27
C CYS A 168 6.95 5.42 -1.07
N PHE A 169 7.92 4.57 -0.75
CA PHE A 169 8.10 3.29 -1.45
C PHE A 169 6.96 2.28 -1.20
N PHE A 170 6.20 2.48 -0.14
CA PHE A 170 5.05 1.66 0.25
C PHE A 170 3.71 2.27 -0.13
N THR A 171 3.69 3.27 -1.01
CA THR A 171 2.46 3.88 -1.54
C THR A 171 2.49 3.92 -3.07
N TYR A 172 1.31 3.98 -3.70
CA TYR A 172 1.20 4.18 -5.14
C TYR A 172 1.42 5.64 -5.52
N TYR A 173 1.96 5.87 -6.72
CA TYR A 173 1.81 7.10 -7.48
C TYR A 173 0.87 6.84 -8.64
N ASN A 174 0.11 7.84 -9.04
CA ASN A 174 -0.70 7.84 -10.26
C ASN A 174 -0.86 9.27 -10.77
N HIS A 175 -1.16 9.41 -12.05
CA HIS A 175 -1.44 10.71 -12.65
C HIS A 175 -2.78 11.31 -12.15
N PRO A 176 -2.93 12.66 -12.20
CA PRO A 176 -4.16 13.34 -11.75
C PRO A 176 -5.43 12.91 -12.48
N TYR A 177 -5.35 12.54 -13.77
CA TYR A 177 -6.51 12.16 -14.59
C TYR A 177 -7.19 10.85 -14.13
N TYR A 178 -6.53 10.02 -13.31
CA TYR A 178 -7.10 8.73 -12.87
C TYR A 178 -8.44 8.88 -12.15
N LYS A 179 -8.55 9.87 -11.24
CA LYS A 179 -9.79 10.13 -10.50
C LYS A 179 -10.96 10.51 -11.42
N ASP A 180 -10.65 11.24 -12.51
CA ASP A 180 -11.68 11.69 -13.47
C ASP A 180 -12.17 10.49 -14.31
N HIS A 181 -11.25 9.59 -14.71
CA HIS A 181 -11.60 8.34 -15.36
C HIS A 181 -12.48 7.45 -14.47
N LEU A 182 -12.12 7.30 -13.17
CA LEU A 182 -12.93 6.50 -12.25
C LEU A 182 -14.32 7.11 -12.06
N ALA A 183 -14.42 8.43 -11.90
CA ALA A 183 -15.71 9.12 -11.82
C ALA A 183 -16.56 8.88 -13.08
N ALA A 184 -15.95 9.00 -14.28
CA ALA A 184 -16.64 8.72 -15.55
C ALA A 184 -17.06 7.24 -15.70
N LEU A 185 -16.38 6.31 -15.03
CA LEU A 185 -16.71 4.90 -14.97
C LEU A 185 -17.76 4.57 -13.88
N GLY A 186 -18.22 5.58 -13.11
CA GLY A 186 -19.22 5.41 -12.06
C GLY A 186 -18.68 4.90 -10.72
N TYR A 187 -17.39 5.09 -10.48
CA TYR A 187 -16.79 4.83 -9.17
C TYR A 187 -16.90 6.07 -8.29
N GLU A 188 -17.26 5.86 -7.03
CA GLU A 188 -17.40 6.89 -6.00
C GLU A 188 -16.39 6.70 -4.89
N LYS A 189 -16.29 7.68 -3.98
CA LYS A 189 -15.43 7.59 -2.79
C LYS A 189 -15.98 6.52 -1.84
N ASP A 190 -15.12 5.58 -1.43
CA ASP A 190 -15.38 4.68 -0.29
C ASP A 190 -14.73 5.25 0.99
N VAL A 191 -13.41 5.39 1.00
CA VAL A 191 -12.66 5.92 2.14
C VAL A 191 -11.42 6.65 1.66
N ASP A 192 -10.98 7.66 2.43
CA ASP A 192 -9.71 8.36 2.18
C ASP A 192 -8.69 8.05 3.28
N TRP A 193 -7.42 8.14 2.90
CA TRP A 193 -6.27 8.23 3.78
C TRP A 193 -5.56 9.56 3.56
N ILE A 194 -5.01 10.12 4.64
CA ILE A 194 -4.17 11.31 4.60
C ILE A 194 -2.74 10.95 4.96
N GLU A 195 -1.78 11.66 4.40
CA GLU A 195 -0.37 11.57 4.73
C GLU A 195 0.13 12.94 5.17
N GLU A 196 0.91 12.97 6.23
CA GLU A 196 1.44 14.19 6.82
C GLU A 196 2.97 14.21 6.75
N LEU A 197 3.52 15.38 6.46
CA LEU A 197 4.95 15.67 6.56
C LEU A 197 5.19 16.45 7.85
N ILE A 198 5.91 15.85 8.77
CA ILE A 198 6.20 16.39 10.09
C ILE A 198 7.61 16.99 10.09
N THR A 199 7.75 18.21 10.59
CA THR A 199 9.08 18.80 10.84
C THR A 199 9.62 18.25 12.13
N ALA A 200 10.76 17.55 12.07
CA ALA A 200 11.42 17.00 13.25
C ALA A 200 11.97 18.12 14.15
N PRO A 201 11.83 18.02 15.48
CA PRO A 201 12.37 19.01 16.40
C PRO A 201 13.91 19.05 16.35
N THR A 202 14.46 20.26 16.33
CA THR A 202 15.90 20.51 16.37
C THR A 202 16.35 21.09 17.73
N ASP A 203 15.42 21.42 18.62
CA ASP A 203 15.72 21.93 19.98
C ASP A 203 15.72 20.77 20.98
N GLU A 204 16.89 20.57 21.62
CA GLU A 204 17.10 19.58 22.67
C GLU A 204 16.09 19.72 23.84
N LYS A 205 15.61 20.93 24.14
CA LYS A 205 14.62 21.14 25.20
C LYS A 205 13.28 20.47 24.87
N VAL A 206 12.90 20.46 23.60
CA VAL A 206 11.68 19.75 23.15
C VAL A 206 11.85 18.25 23.38
N ILE A 207 12.99 17.70 22.97
CA ILE A 207 13.32 16.28 23.18
C ILE A 207 13.26 15.91 24.65
N GLN A 208 13.92 16.68 25.52
CA GLN A 208 13.93 16.46 26.98
C GLN A 208 12.54 16.54 27.61
N ARG A 209 11.67 17.44 27.10
CA ARG A 209 10.27 17.51 27.56
C ARG A 209 9.50 16.23 27.26
N TRP A 210 9.64 15.69 26.05
CA TRP A 210 9.02 14.43 25.67
C TRP A 210 9.58 13.23 26.44
N GLU A 211 10.88 13.22 26.72
CA GLU A 211 11.49 12.19 27.58
C GLU A 211 10.98 12.22 29.02
N LYS A 212 10.79 13.41 29.59
CA LYS A 212 10.17 13.54 30.93
C LYS A 212 8.75 13.00 30.94
N LEU A 213 7.96 13.30 29.91
CA LEU A 213 6.60 12.76 29.75
C LEU A 213 6.64 11.23 29.61
N SER A 214 7.51 10.72 28.74
CA SER A 214 7.72 9.28 28.53
C SER A 214 8.03 8.56 29.86
N ASN A 215 8.99 9.07 30.63
CA ASN A 215 9.39 8.49 31.92
C ASN A 215 8.24 8.51 32.95
N TYR A 216 7.45 9.57 32.94
CA TYR A 216 6.26 9.65 33.81
C TYR A 216 5.23 8.58 33.43
N VAL A 217 4.93 8.40 32.13
CA VAL A 217 3.97 7.41 31.65
C VAL A 217 4.47 5.98 31.94
N LEU A 218 5.73 5.68 31.65
CA LEU A 218 6.34 4.39 31.95
C LEU A 218 6.17 4.01 33.42
N LYS A 219 6.52 4.94 34.32
CA LYS A 219 6.37 4.71 35.76
C LYS A 219 4.92 4.53 36.18
N ARG A 220 4.01 5.38 35.69
CA ARG A 220 2.58 5.35 36.04
C ARG A 220 1.89 4.07 35.57
N GLN A 221 2.25 3.58 34.38
CA GLN A 221 1.63 2.41 33.75
C GLN A 221 2.41 1.11 34.04
N LYS A 222 3.50 1.18 34.84
CA LYS A 222 4.40 0.05 35.16
C LYS A 222 4.94 -0.63 33.87
N LEU A 223 5.40 0.19 32.94
CA LEU A 223 5.93 -0.24 31.64
C LEU A 223 7.42 0.04 31.56
N HIS A 224 8.09 -0.63 30.63
CA HIS A 224 9.49 -0.35 30.32
C HIS A 224 9.77 -0.47 28.82
N ILE A 225 10.83 0.22 28.36
CA ILE A 225 11.31 0.12 27.00
C ILE A 225 12.26 -1.07 26.89
N HIS A 226 11.95 -2.02 26.02
CA HIS A 226 12.83 -3.14 25.71
C HIS A 226 14.02 -2.65 24.85
N LYS A 227 15.24 -2.83 25.35
CA LYS A 227 16.46 -2.43 24.66
C LYS A 227 16.90 -3.52 23.69
N VAL A 228 16.82 -3.23 22.41
CA VAL A 228 17.42 -4.08 21.36
C VAL A 228 18.93 -3.87 21.38
N ARG A 229 19.70 -4.94 21.60
CA ARG A 229 21.16 -4.90 21.69
C ARG A 229 21.81 -5.34 20.38
N THR A 230 21.22 -6.30 19.70
CA THR A 230 21.76 -6.90 18.48
C THR A 230 20.65 -7.13 17.46
N ARG A 231 21.04 -7.34 16.21
CA ARG A 231 20.07 -7.72 15.16
C ARG A 231 19.40 -9.09 15.41
N LEU A 232 19.99 -9.93 16.26
CA LEU A 232 19.43 -11.24 16.62
C LEU A 232 18.23 -11.12 17.56
N ASP A 233 18.04 -9.98 18.20
CA ASP A 233 16.91 -9.71 19.11
C ASP A 233 15.61 -9.43 18.32
N TYR A 234 15.71 -9.07 17.03
CA TYR A 234 14.55 -8.67 16.23
C TYR A 234 13.57 -9.79 15.89
N PRO A 235 13.98 -11.01 15.50
CA PRO A 235 13.02 -12.03 15.06
C PRO A 235 11.89 -12.31 16.04
N PRO A 236 12.13 -12.52 17.34
CA PRO A 236 11.06 -12.71 18.32
C PRO A 236 10.22 -11.44 18.54
N LEU A 237 10.84 -10.23 18.46
CA LEU A 237 10.12 -8.97 18.58
C LEU A 237 9.20 -8.72 17.39
N ILE A 238 9.66 -8.99 16.18
CA ILE A 238 8.87 -8.81 14.96
C ILE A 238 7.58 -9.67 15.03
N ARG A 239 7.68 -10.89 15.53
CA ARG A 239 6.48 -11.73 15.72
C ARG A 239 5.50 -11.08 16.70
N LYS A 240 5.98 -10.60 17.86
CA LYS A 240 5.14 -9.88 18.84
C LYS A 240 4.54 -8.61 18.23
N VAL A 241 5.30 -7.87 17.39
CA VAL A 241 4.81 -6.69 16.67
C VAL A 241 3.60 -7.04 15.80
N PHE A 242 3.68 -8.06 14.95
CA PHE A 242 2.56 -8.43 14.08
C PHE A 242 1.38 -9.03 14.84
N GLN A 243 1.62 -9.70 15.97
CA GLN A 243 0.54 -10.12 16.87
C GLN A 243 -0.20 -8.91 17.46
N LEU A 244 0.52 -7.86 17.87
CA LEU A 244 -0.10 -6.62 18.33
C LEU A 244 -0.78 -5.84 17.18
N VAL A 245 -0.23 -5.87 15.98
CA VAL A 245 -0.89 -5.31 14.77
C VAL A 245 -2.24 -6.00 14.55
N ASN A 246 -2.30 -7.33 14.57
CA ASN A 246 -3.55 -8.07 14.42
C ASN A 246 -4.63 -7.64 15.42
N ILE A 247 -4.23 -7.30 16.64
CA ILE A 247 -5.16 -6.84 17.70
C ILE A 247 -5.54 -5.37 17.49
N ALA A 248 -4.54 -4.50 17.35
CA ALA A 248 -4.73 -3.05 17.35
C ALA A 248 -5.37 -2.52 16.04
N TYR A 249 -5.08 -3.18 14.91
CA TYR A 249 -5.58 -2.76 13.59
C TYR A 249 -6.87 -3.48 13.20
N SER A 250 -7.30 -4.50 13.97
CA SER A 250 -8.52 -5.27 13.64
C SER A 250 -9.76 -4.42 13.31
N PRO A 251 -10.04 -3.26 13.97
CA PRO A 251 -11.20 -2.45 13.65
C PRO A 251 -11.00 -1.50 12.46
N LEU A 252 -9.79 -1.43 11.87
CA LEU A 252 -9.52 -0.51 10.77
C LEU A 252 -10.07 -1.05 9.45
N TYR A 253 -10.48 -0.13 8.56
CA TYR A 253 -11.07 -0.44 7.26
C TYR A 253 -10.20 -1.41 6.44
N GLY A 254 -10.84 -2.43 5.89
CA GLY A 254 -10.21 -3.37 4.95
C GLY A 254 -9.24 -4.39 5.56
N THR A 255 -8.93 -4.28 6.85
CA THR A 255 -7.95 -5.14 7.51
C THR A 255 -8.42 -6.59 7.64
N VAL A 256 -7.46 -7.50 7.57
CA VAL A 256 -7.63 -8.92 7.89
C VAL A 256 -6.48 -9.37 8.79
N GLU A 257 -6.75 -10.30 9.70
CA GLU A 257 -5.69 -10.85 10.53
C GLU A 257 -4.65 -11.58 9.69
N LEU A 258 -3.38 -11.28 9.93
CA LEU A 258 -2.26 -11.93 9.27
C LEU A 258 -2.05 -13.32 9.86
N SER A 259 -1.90 -14.32 8.99
CA SER A 259 -1.48 -15.66 9.38
C SER A 259 0.01 -15.70 9.74
N GLU A 260 0.46 -16.74 10.46
CA GLU A 260 1.88 -16.92 10.81
C GLU A 260 2.79 -16.93 9.55
N ALA A 261 2.32 -17.49 8.44
CA ALA A 261 3.05 -17.49 7.18
C ALA A 261 3.19 -16.07 6.59
N GLN A 262 2.13 -15.25 6.70
CA GLN A 262 2.17 -13.85 6.29
C GLN A 262 3.06 -13.03 7.21
N ILE A 263 2.97 -13.23 8.53
CA ILE A 263 3.84 -12.58 9.52
C ILE A 263 5.31 -12.87 9.18
N LYS A 264 5.66 -14.14 8.90
CA LYS A 264 7.03 -14.51 8.50
C LYS A 264 7.46 -13.81 7.21
N ARG A 265 6.58 -13.69 6.24
CA ARG A 265 6.86 -13.00 4.96
C ARG A 265 7.10 -11.50 5.17
N TYR A 266 6.18 -10.81 5.86
CA TYR A 266 6.32 -9.37 6.13
C TYR A 266 7.51 -9.09 7.06
N ALA A 267 7.76 -9.94 8.05
CA ALA A 267 8.97 -9.87 8.88
C ALA A 267 10.24 -9.89 8.02
N GLY A 268 10.33 -10.83 7.06
CA GLY A 268 11.46 -10.89 6.12
C GLY A 268 11.60 -9.65 5.24
N LYS A 269 10.48 -9.05 4.84
CA LYS A 269 10.44 -7.84 4.00
C LYS A 269 10.85 -6.57 4.79
N PHE A 270 10.38 -6.40 6.01
CA PHE A 270 10.58 -5.18 6.79
C PHE A 270 11.79 -5.23 7.73
N ALA A 271 12.23 -6.41 8.20
CA ALA A 271 13.36 -6.51 9.11
C ALA A 271 14.66 -5.84 8.60
N PRO A 272 15.02 -5.91 7.31
CA PRO A 272 16.20 -5.20 6.80
C PRO A 272 16.10 -3.69 6.92
N LEU A 273 14.90 -3.11 6.99
CA LEU A 273 14.64 -1.68 7.10
C LEU A 273 14.70 -1.17 8.54
N VAL A 274 14.64 -2.08 9.53
CA VAL A 274 14.61 -1.71 10.95
C VAL A 274 15.91 -1.08 11.39
N ASN A 275 15.82 0.14 11.96
CA ASN A 275 16.92 0.85 12.56
C ASN A 275 16.71 0.92 14.08
N PRO A 276 17.66 0.45 14.93
CA PRO A 276 17.54 0.47 16.39
C PRO A 276 17.24 1.86 16.98
N HIS A 277 17.79 2.92 16.39
CA HIS A 277 17.57 4.30 16.85
C HIS A 277 16.16 4.81 16.52
N LEU A 278 15.47 4.21 15.54
CA LEU A 278 14.16 4.63 15.05
C LEU A 278 13.07 3.63 15.41
N THR A 279 13.31 2.78 16.41
CA THR A 279 12.33 1.80 16.89
C THR A 279 12.14 1.91 18.40
N CYS A 280 10.90 1.65 18.82
CA CYS A 280 10.55 1.56 20.25
C CYS A 280 9.69 0.32 20.46
N PHE A 281 10.02 -0.46 21.49
CA PHE A 281 9.23 -1.61 21.95
C PHE A 281 8.94 -1.43 23.42
N VAL A 282 7.67 -1.29 23.78
CA VAL A 282 7.24 -1.08 25.18
C VAL A 282 6.64 -2.39 25.71
N MET A 283 7.18 -2.86 26.82
CA MET A 283 6.75 -4.09 27.51
C MET A 283 6.07 -3.77 28.82
N ASN A 284 5.18 -4.66 29.25
CA ASN A 284 4.62 -4.68 30.61
C ASN A 284 5.51 -5.51 31.57
N GLU A 285 5.05 -5.66 32.82
CA GLU A 285 5.75 -6.45 33.86
C GLU A 285 5.84 -7.95 33.52
N GLU A 286 4.95 -8.45 32.64
CA GLU A 286 4.91 -9.85 32.18
C GLU A 286 5.72 -10.06 30.88
N GLU A 287 6.55 -9.08 30.45
CA GLU A 287 7.33 -9.12 29.22
C GLU A 287 6.47 -9.28 27.93
N GLU A 288 5.22 -8.83 27.96
CA GLU A 288 4.37 -8.74 26.79
C GLU A 288 4.58 -7.40 26.09
N LEU A 289 4.61 -7.42 24.73
CA LEU A 289 4.67 -6.21 23.92
C LEU A 289 3.31 -5.50 23.96
N VAL A 290 3.26 -4.31 24.54
CA VAL A 290 2.02 -3.52 24.69
C VAL A 290 1.97 -2.29 23.78
N ALA A 291 3.10 -1.82 23.33
CA ALA A 291 3.16 -0.78 22.30
C ALA A 291 4.48 -0.87 21.51
N PHE A 292 4.45 -0.40 20.29
CA PHE A 292 5.65 -0.28 19.49
C PHE A 292 5.53 0.87 18.49
N GLY A 293 6.67 1.33 18.00
CA GLY A 293 6.80 2.20 16.83
C GLY A 293 8.02 1.82 16.04
N VAL A 294 7.88 1.84 14.73
CA VAL A 294 8.95 1.54 13.77
C VAL A 294 8.97 2.63 12.71
N ALA A 295 10.10 3.30 12.63
CA ALA A 295 10.43 4.19 11.52
C ALA A 295 11.73 3.75 10.88
N ALA A 296 11.95 4.18 9.65
CA ALA A 296 13.16 3.87 8.88
C ALA A 296 13.63 5.11 8.11
N PRO A 297 14.95 5.25 7.86
CA PRO A 297 15.41 6.23 6.90
C PRO A 297 14.74 6.00 5.54
N SER A 298 14.29 7.08 4.89
CA SER A 298 13.59 6.95 3.61
C SER A 298 14.49 6.34 2.54
N ILE A 299 14.03 5.27 1.91
CA ILE A 299 14.75 4.58 0.82
C ILE A 299 14.27 5.00 -0.57
N ALA A 300 13.36 5.96 -0.63
CA ALA A 300 12.68 6.36 -1.86
C ALA A 300 13.66 6.71 -2.99
N GLU A 301 14.67 7.56 -2.73
CA GLU A 301 15.65 7.96 -3.76
C GLU A 301 16.51 6.79 -4.25
N ALA A 302 16.87 5.88 -3.34
CA ALA A 302 17.64 4.69 -3.72
C ALA A 302 16.83 3.78 -4.64
N LEU A 303 15.54 3.59 -4.36
CA LEU A 303 14.63 2.80 -5.20
C LEU A 303 14.38 3.50 -6.55
N ARG A 304 14.14 4.82 -6.56
CA ARG A 304 13.94 5.59 -7.78
C ARG A 304 15.14 5.43 -8.72
N LYS A 305 16.36 5.69 -8.22
CA LYS A 305 17.61 5.60 -8.97
C LYS A 305 17.83 4.20 -9.57
N ASN A 306 17.49 3.16 -8.84
CA ASN A 306 17.70 1.77 -9.23
C ASN A 306 16.46 1.11 -9.84
N ARG A 307 15.41 1.89 -10.16
CA ARG A 307 14.15 1.41 -10.77
C ARG A 307 13.54 0.23 -9.97
N GLY A 308 13.59 0.34 -8.64
CA GLY A 308 13.10 -0.68 -7.69
C GLY A 308 14.00 -1.91 -7.52
N ARG A 309 15.12 -2.02 -8.25
CA ARG A 309 16.02 -3.18 -8.18
C ARG A 309 17.08 -3.01 -7.11
N ILE A 310 17.14 -3.98 -6.20
CA ILE A 310 18.17 -4.01 -5.14
C ILE A 310 19.48 -4.60 -5.68
N PHE A 311 19.40 -5.63 -6.51
CA PHE A 311 20.56 -6.28 -7.11
C PHE A 311 20.68 -5.93 -8.61
N PRO A 312 21.91 -5.85 -9.19
CA PRO A 312 23.19 -6.14 -8.54
C PRO A 312 23.80 -4.97 -7.73
N THR A 313 23.38 -3.72 -7.92
CA THR A 313 24.08 -2.52 -7.39
C THR A 313 23.24 -1.65 -6.45
N GLY A 314 21.90 -1.75 -6.48
CA GLY A 314 20.99 -0.91 -5.72
C GLY A 314 21.16 -1.00 -4.20
N TRP A 315 21.65 -2.13 -3.67
CA TRP A 315 21.97 -2.28 -2.25
C TRP A 315 23.00 -1.27 -1.73
N VAL A 316 23.92 -0.77 -2.59
CA VAL A 316 24.89 0.27 -2.23
C VAL A 316 24.19 1.59 -1.93
N ASP A 317 23.23 1.98 -2.77
CA ASP A 317 22.45 3.21 -2.57
C ASP A 317 21.50 3.09 -1.36
N LEU A 318 20.96 1.90 -1.11
CA LEU A 318 20.21 1.62 0.13
C LEU A 318 21.09 1.81 1.38
N LEU A 319 22.29 1.24 1.39
CA LEU A 319 23.21 1.41 2.52
C LEU A 319 23.58 2.89 2.76
N LYS A 320 23.74 3.67 1.68
CA LYS A 320 23.98 5.12 1.80
C LYS A 320 22.76 5.82 2.41
N ALA A 321 21.54 5.49 1.98
CA ALA A 321 20.30 6.04 2.52
C ALA A 321 20.14 5.74 4.02
N PHE A 322 20.55 4.54 4.48
CA PHE A 322 20.53 4.19 5.90
C PHE A 322 21.57 4.94 6.75
N ARG A 323 22.69 5.35 6.16
CA ARG A 323 23.76 6.04 6.89
C ARG A 323 23.58 7.55 6.95
N LYS A 324 23.03 8.14 5.92
CA LYS A 324 22.85 9.59 5.81
C LYS A 324 21.54 9.90 5.10
N ASN A 325 20.56 10.33 5.88
CA ASN A 325 19.24 10.72 5.39
C ASN A 325 18.68 11.81 6.31
N ASP A 326 18.05 12.80 5.74
CA ASP A 326 17.36 13.84 6.49
C ASP A 326 15.85 13.58 6.64
N THR A 327 15.38 12.48 6.05
CA THR A 327 13.97 12.11 6.04
C THR A 327 13.80 10.67 6.55
N VAL A 328 12.81 10.47 7.40
CA VAL A 328 12.38 9.14 7.86
C VAL A 328 10.94 8.87 7.45
N ASP A 329 10.67 7.63 7.11
CA ASP A 329 9.32 7.11 6.86
C ASP A 329 8.81 6.47 8.15
N LEU A 330 7.65 6.95 8.66
CA LEU A 330 6.98 6.38 9.83
C LEU A 330 6.14 5.18 9.36
N LEU A 331 6.64 3.97 9.61
CA LEU A 331 6.09 2.75 9.01
C LEU A 331 4.90 2.21 9.78
N LEU A 332 5.08 1.94 11.08
CA LEU A 332 4.05 1.30 11.92
C LEU A 332 4.11 1.85 13.34
N ILE A 333 2.95 2.09 13.92
CA ILE A 333 2.79 2.40 15.34
C ILE A 333 1.53 1.72 15.88
N ALA A 334 1.62 1.06 17.03
CA ALA A 334 0.44 0.54 17.71
C ALA A 334 0.59 0.60 19.22
N VAL A 335 -0.55 0.76 19.87
CA VAL A 335 -0.73 0.63 21.32
C VAL A 335 -1.87 -0.35 21.57
N ARG A 336 -1.66 -1.30 22.47
CA ARG A 336 -2.67 -2.29 22.87
C ARG A 336 -3.96 -1.57 23.29
N PRO A 337 -5.16 -2.03 22.88
CA PRO A 337 -6.42 -1.29 23.05
C PRO A 337 -6.71 -0.85 24.50
N ASP A 338 -6.37 -1.66 25.49
CA ASP A 338 -6.56 -1.36 26.91
C ASP A 338 -5.64 -0.26 27.46
N LEU A 339 -4.56 0.05 26.75
CA LEU A 339 -3.59 1.10 27.06
C LEU A 339 -3.70 2.35 26.18
N GLN A 340 -4.61 2.33 25.22
CA GLN A 340 -4.91 3.54 24.43
C GLN A 340 -5.46 4.65 25.33
N SER A 341 -5.23 5.91 24.95
CA SER A 341 -5.60 7.10 25.74
C SER A 341 -4.95 7.24 27.12
N LYS A 342 -3.98 6.36 27.45
CA LYS A 342 -3.19 6.43 28.70
C LYS A 342 -1.81 7.08 28.52
N GLY A 343 -1.56 7.69 27.36
CA GLY A 343 -0.30 8.39 27.03
C GLY A 343 0.84 7.48 26.54
N VAL A 344 0.60 6.17 26.36
CA VAL A 344 1.66 5.22 25.96
C VAL A 344 2.23 5.52 24.57
N ASN A 345 1.44 6.11 23.67
CA ASN A 345 1.93 6.60 22.38
C ASN A 345 3.04 7.64 22.52
N ALA A 346 2.99 8.49 23.58
CA ALA A 346 4.03 9.48 23.84
C ALA A 346 5.39 8.83 24.16
N VAL A 347 5.39 7.65 24.78
CA VAL A 347 6.62 6.88 25.02
C VAL A 347 7.25 6.46 23.70
N VAL A 348 6.45 5.93 22.80
CA VAL A 348 6.88 5.50 21.46
C VAL A 348 7.43 6.69 20.64
N ILE A 349 6.66 7.78 20.58
CA ILE A 349 7.05 8.98 19.85
C ILE A 349 8.33 9.57 20.42
N SER A 350 8.45 9.69 21.75
CA SER A 350 9.64 10.21 22.41
C SER A 350 10.91 9.44 22.05
N GLN A 351 10.84 8.10 22.03
CA GLN A 351 12.00 7.26 21.71
C GLN A 351 12.42 7.40 20.25
N VAL A 352 11.45 7.34 19.32
CA VAL A 352 11.73 7.49 17.87
C VAL A 352 12.26 8.91 17.58
N MET A 353 11.67 9.93 18.21
CA MET A 353 12.09 11.31 18.07
C MET A 353 13.52 11.55 18.58
N ARG A 354 13.92 10.95 19.73
CA ARG A 354 15.31 11.00 20.23
C ARG A 354 16.26 10.44 19.18
N GLY A 355 15.98 9.25 18.64
CA GLY A 355 16.82 8.64 17.62
C GLY A 355 16.89 9.47 16.34
N ALA A 356 15.75 10.03 15.90
CA ALA A 356 15.71 10.93 14.74
C ALA A 356 16.57 12.20 14.96
N TYR A 357 16.48 12.81 16.14
CA TYR A 357 17.29 13.96 16.53
C TYR A 357 18.79 13.63 16.49
N GLU A 358 19.23 12.52 17.10
CA GLU A 358 20.61 12.07 17.11
C GLU A 358 21.16 11.77 15.71
N MET A 359 20.30 11.33 14.79
CA MET A 359 20.64 11.08 13.38
C MET A 359 20.61 12.33 12.51
N GLY A 360 20.19 13.49 13.04
CA GLY A 360 20.07 14.74 12.28
C GLY A 360 18.91 14.75 11.28
N VAL A 361 17.85 13.98 11.55
CA VAL A 361 16.63 13.94 10.74
C VAL A 361 15.92 15.30 10.80
N ARG A 362 15.44 15.75 9.65
CA ARG A 362 14.69 17.01 9.51
C ARG A 362 13.20 16.80 9.25
N TRP A 363 12.87 15.69 8.58
CA TRP A 363 11.53 15.40 8.12
C TRP A 363 11.11 13.99 8.49
N ALA A 364 9.88 13.84 8.96
CA ALA A 364 9.25 12.54 9.15
C ALA A 364 7.96 12.49 8.33
N GLU A 365 7.83 11.51 7.46
CA GLU A 365 6.67 11.32 6.60
C GLU A 365 5.81 10.19 7.17
N THR A 366 4.52 10.46 7.41
CA THR A 366 3.60 9.41 7.86
C THR A 366 3.24 8.48 6.70
N GLY A 367 2.94 7.22 7.02
CA GLY A 367 2.18 6.37 6.12
C GLY A 367 0.73 6.87 5.97
N PRO A 368 -0.06 6.25 5.07
CA PRO A 368 -1.47 6.55 4.92
C PRO A 368 -2.25 6.31 6.22
N MET A 369 -2.87 7.34 6.75
CA MET A 369 -3.72 7.30 7.94
C MET A 369 -5.18 7.47 7.53
N LEU A 370 -6.07 6.56 7.91
CA LEU A 370 -7.50 6.68 7.65
C LEU A 370 -8.03 8.05 8.10
N GLU A 371 -8.76 8.76 7.24
CA GLU A 371 -9.31 10.09 7.54
C GLU A 371 -10.22 10.09 8.77
N MET A 372 -10.87 8.96 9.08
CA MET A 372 -11.74 8.81 10.26
C MET A 372 -10.97 8.40 11.52
N ASN A 373 -9.68 8.06 11.44
CA ASN A 373 -8.87 7.67 12.59
C ASN A 373 -8.23 8.90 13.26
N GLN A 374 -9.06 9.72 13.88
CA GLN A 374 -8.62 10.93 14.58
C GLN A 374 -7.57 10.66 15.67
N LYS A 375 -7.62 9.48 16.32
CA LYS A 375 -6.66 9.12 17.37
C LYS A 375 -5.21 9.07 16.86
N VAL A 376 -5.00 8.60 15.63
CA VAL A 376 -3.67 8.56 15.04
C VAL A 376 -3.24 9.95 14.56
N GLN A 377 -4.14 10.73 14.01
CA GLN A 377 -3.84 12.09 13.52
C GLN A 377 -3.51 13.05 14.68
N THR A 378 -4.29 13.01 15.77
CA THR A 378 -4.07 13.90 16.91
C THR A 378 -2.75 13.69 17.64
N GLN A 379 -2.11 12.55 17.50
CA GLN A 379 -0.80 12.30 18.14
C GLN A 379 0.33 13.19 17.58
N TRP A 380 0.17 13.74 16.38
CA TRP A 380 1.17 14.58 15.71
C TRP A 380 0.93 16.08 15.88
N GLN A 381 -0.19 16.51 16.49
CA GLN A 381 -0.61 17.94 16.58
C GLN A 381 0.38 18.84 17.35
N ASP A 382 1.23 18.25 18.21
CA ASP A 382 2.26 18.99 18.95
C ASP A 382 3.48 19.34 18.08
N PHE A 383 3.53 18.90 16.83
CA PHE A 383 4.62 19.16 15.89
C PHE A 383 4.16 20.03 14.74
N PRO A 384 5.05 20.85 14.16
CA PRO A 384 4.77 21.49 12.88
C PRO A 384 4.58 20.42 11.80
N LEU A 385 3.41 20.36 11.20
CA LEU A 385 3.04 19.38 10.19
C LEU A 385 2.28 20.02 9.04
N GLU A 386 2.35 19.34 7.89
CA GLU A 386 1.58 19.66 6.67
C GLU A 386 0.89 18.40 6.19
N GLN A 387 -0.45 18.40 6.05
CA GLN A 387 -1.12 17.36 5.29
C GLN A 387 -0.76 17.57 3.81
N HIS A 388 0.07 16.73 3.26
CA HIS A 388 0.66 16.94 1.95
C HIS A 388 0.17 15.97 0.87
N LYS A 389 -0.47 14.87 1.23
CA LYS A 389 -1.09 13.93 0.28
C LYS A 389 -2.41 13.39 0.81
N ARG A 390 -3.28 13.02 -0.13
CA ARG A 390 -4.53 12.29 0.13
C ARG A 390 -4.68 11.16 -0.86
N ARG A 391 -5.09 10.01 -0.36
CA ARG A 391 -5.39 8.83 -1.16
C ARG A 391 -6.82 8.39 -0.97
N ARG A 392 -7.37 7.76 -1.99
CA ARG A 392 -8.77 7.33 -1.98
C ARG A 392 -8.90 5.87 -2.38
N CYS A 393 -9.69 5.12 -1.64
CA CYS A 393 -10.33 3.92 -2.11
C CYS A 393 -11.63 4.30 -2.80
N PHE A 394 -11.81 3.81 -4.01
CA PHE A 394 -13.02 4.00 -4.79
C PHE A 394 -13.88 2.74 -4.71
N ILE A 395 -15.20 2.90 -4.87
CA ILE A 395 -16.16 1.79 -4.87
C ILE A 395 -17.18 2.00 -5.98
N LYS A 396 -17.67 0.89 -6.53
CA LYS A 396 -18.78 0.86 -7.49
C LYS A 396 -19.67 -0.32 -7.20
N ASP A 397 -20.99 -0.07 -7.14
CA ASP A 397 -22.01 -1.11 -7.11
C ASP A 397 -22.15 -1.76 -8.49
N LEU A 398 -22.21 -3.08 -8.53
CA LEU A 398 -22.44 -3.84 -9.74
C LEU A 398 -23.93 -4.15 -9.88
N VAL A 399 -24.54 -3.73 -10.97
CA VAL A 399 -25.89 -4.15 -11.29
C VAL A 399 -25.87 -5.66 -11.55
N PRO A 400 -26.81 -6.45 -10.97
CA PRO A 400 -26.91 -7.88 -11.23
C PRO A 400 -27.02 -8.16 -12.73
N ALA A 401 -26.33 -9.21 -13.19
CA ALA A 401 -26.44 -9.65 -14.59
C ALA A 401 -27.90 -9.92 -14.94
N GLY A 402 -28.48 -9.16 -15.90
CA GLY A 402 -29.86 -9.26 -16.33
C GLY A 402 -30.77 -8.08 -15.97
N GLN A 403 -30.30 -7.10 -15.18
CA GLN A 403 -30.99 -5.81 -15.02
C GLN A 403 -30.30 -4.77 -15.89
N GLU A 404 -30.93 -4.37 -17.00
CA GLU A 404 -30.47 -3.22 -17.80
C GLU A 404 -30.58 -1.96 -16.94
N VAL A 405 -29.49 -1.21 -16.88
CA VAL A 405 -29.47 0.15 -16.33
C VAL A 405 -30.38 0.99 -17.22
N ARG A 406 -31.56 1.36 -16.73
CA ARG A 406 -32.34 2.44 -17.36
C ARG A 406 -31.46 3.67 -17.34
N GLN A 407 -30.96 4.06 -18.51
CA GLN A 407 -30.30 5.38 -18.66
C GLN A 407 -31.30 6.42 -18.15
N PRO A 408 -30.89 7.37 -17.29
CA PRO A 408 -31.73 8.50 -16.97
C PRO A 408 -32.04 9.23 -18.28
N ASP A 409 -33.35 9.44 -18.55
CA ASP A 409 -33.83 10.22 -19.67
C ASP A 409 -33.22 11.63 -19.62
N LEU A 410 -32.19 11.88 -20.41
CA LEU A 410 -31.60 13.21 -20.64
C LEU A 410 -32.46 14.08 -21.56
N ALA A 411 -33.78 13.84 -21.59
CA ALA A 411 -34.76 14.63 -22.34
C ALA A 411 -35.77 15.24 -21.38
N ARG A 412 -35.33 16.09 -20.44
CA ARG A 412 -36.16 17.11 -19.78
C ARG A 412 -35.32 17.92 -18.79
N VAL A 413 -34.54 18.88 -19.29
CA VAL A 413 -34.43 20.25 -18.75
C VAL A 413 -34.01 21.15 -19.89
#